data_1aedf22d1fbf4085110ee342a8d7fdab
#
_entry.id   1aedf22d1fbf4085110ee342a8d7fdab
#
_cell.length_a   1.000
_cell.length_b   1.000
_cell.length_c   1.000
_cell.angle_alpha   90.00
_cell.angle_beta   90.00
_cell.angle_gamma   90.00
#
_symmetry.space_group_name_H-M   'P 1'
#
loop_
_entity.id
_entity.type
_entity.pdbx_description
1 polymer ?
#
loop_
_entity_poly.entity_id
_entity_poly.type
_entity_poly.pdbx_seq_one_letter_code
_entity_poly.pdbx_strand_id
1 'polypeptide(L)'
;VNKIYRVDLNVKFEHYQENRPLSELKIKELQSSLKESNLLAINPIIVRKVKVNGVTVYKIVDGQHRNEAAIRECMTRYCIIDESTDPHLMIKLNTQMRNWTLKDFAKYWSNISETSEVYNEYLEYKDCYGKYTTDSIILMIWNNNRTSYHKKWERDGNKGGNKKFKDGNLEFNNKIKRRLDKYLPIFEEVYRAAHNPPLQKGAVRRQVFQEVLMNAIRKSKCFSYDRFIKNLCKYPHKFNELRLRTDLEQHMYE
;
A
#
# COMPACT_ATOMS: atom_id res chain seq x y z
N VAL A 1 -23.92 19.69 15.35
CA VAL A 1 -23.03 18.99 16.31
C VAL A 1 -23.44 17.53 16.31
N ASN A 2 -22.51 16.63 15.97
CA ASN A 2 -22.79 15.19 15.97
C ASN A 2 -23.10 14.71 17.39
N LYS A 3 -24.21 14.01 17.57
CA LYS A 3 -24.61 13.46 18.87
C LYS A 3 -23.78 12.22 19.17
N ILE A 4 -23.20 12.17 20.38
CA ILE A 4 -22.47 11.01 20.89
C ILE A 4 -23.45 10.12 21.64
N TYR A 5 -23.48 8.85 21.30
CA TYR A 5 -24.33 7.83 21.93
C TYR A 5 -23.47 6.90 22.78
N ARG A 6 -23.90 6.66 24.01
CA ARG A 6 -23.39 5.56 24.84
C ARG A 6 -23.92 4.24 24.30
N VAL A 7 -23.06 3.23 24.20
CA VAL A 7 -23.38 1.95 23.58
C VAL A 7 -23.23 0.83 24.59
N ASP A 8 -24.30 0.07 24.76
CA ASP A 8 -24.29 -1.10 25.64
C ASP A 8 -23.41 -2.22 25.07
N LEU A 9 -22.87 -3.07 25.96
CA LEU A 9 -21.93 -4.13 25.59
C LEU A 9 -22.56 -5.19 24.65
N ASN A 10 -23.85 -5.41 24.76
CA ASN A 10 -24.61 -6.37 23.93
C ASN A 10 -24.87 -5.88 22.50
N VAL A 11 -24.73 -4.59 22.22
CA VAL A 11 -24.88 -4.04 20.87
C VAL A 11 -23.69 -4.46 20.02
N LYS A 12 -23.94 -5.13 18.91
CA LYS A 12 -22.92 -5.54 17.93
C LYS A 12 -22.86 -4.53 16.80
N PHE A 13 -21.64 -4.12 16.46
CA PHE A 13 -21.35 -3.41 15.23
C PHE A 13 -20.75 -4.36 14.21
N GLU A 14 -21.15 -4.23 12.96
CA GLU A 14 -20.57 -4.97 11.86
C GLU A 14 -19.37 -4.22 11.25
N HIS A 15 -18.50 -4.95 10.57
CA HIS A 15 -17.40 -4.37 9.81
C HIS A 15 -17.78 -4.26 8.32
N TYR A 16 -17.29 -3.22 7.66
CA TYR A 16 -17.25 -3.22 6.20
C TYR A 16 -16.16 -4.17 5.71
N GLN A 17 -16.36 -4.78 4.54
CA GLN A 17 -15.33 -5.63 3.91
C GLN A 17 -14.06 -4.85 3.56
N GLU A 18 -14.24 -3.55 3.27
CA GLU A 18 -13.19 -2.60 2.95
C GLU A 18 -12.37 -2.16 4.17
N ASN A 19 -12.82 -2.46 5.38
CA ASN A 19 -12.06 -2.17 6.58
C ASN A 19 -10.75 -2.95 6.61
N ARG A 20 -9.69 -2.31 7.12
CA ARG A 20 -8.41 -2.99 7.33
C ARG A 20 -8.56 -4.19 8.25
N PRO A 21 -7.76 -5.24 8.08
CA PRO A 21 -7.70 -6.32 9.05
C PRO A 21 -7.37 -5.79 10.46
N LEU A 22 -7.96 -6.39 11.47
CA LEU A 22 -7.64 -6.09 12.86
C LEU A 22 -6.18 -6.48 13.15
N SER A 23 -5.47 -5.60 13.84
CA SER A 23 -4.10 -5.83 14.30
C SER A 23 -4.11 -6.14 15.78
N GLU A 24 -3.73 -7.34 16.17
CA GLU A 24 -3.65 -7.77 17.57
C GLU A 24 -2.68 -6.90 18.40
N LEU A 25 -1.56 -6.50 17.80
CA LEU A 25 -0.62 -5.58 18.47
C LEU A 25 -1.30 -4.27 18.83
N LYS A 26 -2.00 -3.66 17.86
CA LYS A 26 -2.70 -2.38 18.06
C LYS A 26 -3.87 -2.50 19.05
N ILE A 27 -4.57 -3.64 19.05
CA ILE A 27 -5.64 -3.89 20.03
C ILE A 27 -5.06 -3.94 21.44
N LYS A 28 -3.94 -4.65 21.67
CA LYS A 28 -3.26 -4.71 22.97
C LYS A 28 -2.77 -3.34 23.45
N GLU A 29 -2.20 -2.53 22.57
CA GLU A 29 -1.80 -1.15 22.88
C GLU A 29 -2.99 -0.31 23.34
N LEU A 30 -4.13 -0.42 22.63
CA LEU A 30 -5.36 0.29 22.97
C LEU A 30 -5.98 -0.24 24.26
N GLN A 31 -5.96 -1.53 24.54
CA GLN A 31 -6.42 -2.10 25.81
C GLN A 31 -5.65 -1.51 26.99
N SER A 32 -4.31 -1.42 26.90
CA SER A 32 -3.49 -0.80 27.93
C SER A 32 -3.86 0.67 28.13
N SER A 33 -3.98 1.43 27.04
CA SER A 33 -4.37 2.84 27.10
C SER A 33 -5.77 3.05 27.67
N LEU A 34 -6.72 2.18 27.34
CA LEU A 34 -8.10 2.27 27.85
C LEU A 34 -8.19 1.97 29.36
N LYS A 35 -7.33 1.10 29.88
CA LYS A 35 -7.24 0.82 31.33
C LYS A 35 -6.73 2.03 32.11
N GLU A 36 -5.81 2.79 31.55
CA GLU A 36 -5.29 3.99 32.16
C GLU A 36 -6.31 5.14 32.10
N SER A 37 -6.97 5.30 30.97
CA SER A 37 -7.97 6.36 30.79
C SER A 37 -8.93 5.99 29.63
N ASN A 38 -10.23 5.87 29.94
CA ASN A 38 -11.26 5.61 28.94
C ASN A 38 -11.58 6.91 28.16
N LEU A 39 -10.82 7.15 27.10
CA LEU A 39 -11.00 8.30 26.20
C LEU A 39 -12.00 8.04 25.07
N LEU A 40 -12.79 6.96 25.10
CA LEU A 40 -13.74 6.62 24.03
C LEU A 40 -14.86 7.67 23.88
N ALA A 41 -15.20 8.40 24.94
CA ALA A 41 -16.16 9.50 24.84
C ALA A 41 -15.62 10.70 24.06
N ILE A 42 -14.29 10.93 24.11
CA ILE A 42 -13.61 12.02 23.39
C ILE A 42 -13.27 11.58 21.95
N ASN A 43 -13.00 10.30 21.76
CA ASN A 43 -12.67 9.70 20.46
C ASN A 43 -13.60 8.53 20.15
N PRO A 44 -14.90 8.80 19.90
CA PRO A 44 -15.93 7.77 19.72
C PRO A 44 -15.72 6.96 18.44
N ILE A 45 -16.40 5.81 18.39
CA ILE A 45 -16.47 4.97 17.20
C ILE A 45 -17.42 5.65 16.21
N ILE A 46 -17.07 5.71 14.94
CA ILE A 46 -17.96 6.25 13.90
C ILE A 46 -18.64 5.08 13.21
N VAL A 47 -19.96 5.06 13.26
CA VAL A 47 -20.79 4.01 12.66
C VAL A 47 -21.78 4.60 11.66
N ARG A 48 -22.12 3.84 10.65
CA ARG A 48 -23.17 4.19 9.68
C ARG A 48 -24.32 3.20 9.77
N LYS A 49 -25.53 3.72 9.70
CA LYS A 49 -26.76 2.93 9.67
C LYS A 49 -26.98 2.41 8.24
N VAL A 50 -27.06 1.08 8.09
CA VAL A 50 -27.23 0.41 6.80
C VAL A 50 -28.41 -0.57 6.90
N LYS A 51 -29.19 -0.71 5.84
CA LYS A 51 -30.20 -1.76 5.73
C LYS A 51 -29.61 -2.96 5.00
N VAL A 52 -29.62 -4.12 5.66
CA VAL A 52 -29.18 -5.40 5.10
C VAL A 52 -30.36 -6.38 5.22
N ASN A 53 -30.88 -6.86 4.10
CA ASN A 53 -32.05 -7.76 4.06
C ASN A 53 -33.26 -7.23 4.87
N GLY A 54 -33.52 -5.91 4.79
CA GLY A 54 -34.60 -5.26 5.51
C GLY A 54 -34.31 -4.94 6.98
N VAL A 55 -33.23 -5.49 7.56
CA VAL A 55 -32.82 -5.27 8.95
C VAL A 55 -31.84 -4.09 9.00
N THR A 56 -32.03 -3.22 9.99
CA THR A 56 -31.08 -2.13 10.26
C THR A 56 -29.88 -2.65 11.03
N VAL A 57 -28.69 -2.48 10.46
CA VAL A 57 -27.40 -2.78 11.10
C VAL A 57 -26.54 -1.53 11.16
N TYR A 58 -25.62 -1.50 12.12
CA TYR A 58 -24.64 -0.42 12.26
C TYR A 58 -23.27 -0.93 11.88
N LYS A 59 -22.69 -0.36 10.81
CA LYS A 59 -21.36 -0.73 10.32
C LYS A 59 -20.32 0.30 10.73
N ILE A 60 -19.15 -0.18 11.18
CA ILE A 60 -18.06 0.68 11.64
C ILE A 60 -17.37 1.34 10.43
N VAL A 61 -17.40 2.66 10.38
CA VAL A 61 -16.68 3.50 9.43
C VAL A 61 -15.26 3.77 9.94
N ASP A 62 -15.12 4.12 11.23
CA ASP A 62 -13.82 4.29 11.90
C ASP A 62 -13.88 3.83 13.35
N GLY A 63 -12.73 3.44 13.90
CA GLY A 63 -12.58 3.02 15.29
C GLY A 63 -12.75 1.53 15.54
N GLN A 64 -12.60 0.67 14.55
CA GLN A 64 -12.73 -0.79 14.68
C GLN A 64 -11.79 -1.39 15.74
N HIS A 65 -10.53 -0.95 15.81
CA HIS A 65 -9.58 -1.43 16.85
C HIS A 65 -9.99 -0.94 18.25
N ARG A 66 -10.52 0.30 18.35
CA ARG A 66 -11.04 0.85 19.60
C ARG A 66 -12.27 0.08 20.07
N ASN A 67 -13.16 -0.27 19.14
CA ASN A 67 -14.34 -1.09 19.42
C ASN A 67 -13.94 -2.46 19.97
N GLU A 68 -13.00 -3.13 19.30
CA GLU A 68 -12.54 -4.46 19.71
C GLU A 68 -11.82 -4.42 21.06
N ALA A 69 -10.94 -3.45 21.26
CA ALA A 69 -10.25 -3.26 22.55
C ALA A 69 -11.25 -3.03 23.69
N ALA A 70 -12.26 -2.19 23.48
CA ALA A 70 -13.28 -1.90 24.48
C ALA A 70 -14.16 -3.11 24.80
N ILE A 71 -14.50 -3.93 23.80
CA ILE A 71 -15.26 -5.19 24.01
C ILE A 71 -14.45 -6.16 24.86
N ARG A 72 -13.16 -6.37 24.55
CA ARG A 72 -12.28 -7.28 25.30
C ARG A 72 -12.06 -6.83 26.75
N GLU A 73 -12.09 -5.54 27.01
CA GLU A 73 -11.96 -4.97 28.38
C GLU A 73 -13.31 -4.73 29.05
N CYS A 74 -14.42 -5.17 28.47
CA CYS A 74 -15.78 -4.94 28.98
C CYS A 74 -16.08 -3.49 29.31
N MET A 75 -15.53 -2.54 28.51
CA MET A 75 -15.66 -1.11 28.73
C MET A 75 -16.84 -0.50 27.99
N THR A 76 -17.43 0.54 28.58
CA THR A 76 -18.44 1.36 27.93
C THR A 76 -17.88 1.94 26.64
N ARG A 77 -18.62 1.77 25.55
CA ARG A 77 -18.30 2.31 24.23
C ARG A 77 -19.13 3.57 23.97
N TYR A 78 -18.62 4.38 23.07
CA TYR A 78 -19.33 5.57 22.59
C TYR A 78 -19.26 5.61 21.07
N CYS A 79 -20.36 5.99 20.40
CA CYS A 79 -20.38 6.12 18.96
C CYS A 79 -21.03 7.41 18.49
N ILE A 80 -20.66 7.80 17.28
CA ILE A 80 -21.34 8.81 16.46
C ILE A 80 -21.96 8.07 15.29
N ILE A 81 -23.24 8.36 15.01
CA ILE A 81 -23.90 7.86 13.81
C ILE A 81 -23.61 8.84 12.68
N ASP A 82 -22.90 8.37 11.67
CA ASP A 82 -22.65 9.13 10.44
C ASP A 82 -23.89 9.07 9.55
N GLU A 83 -24.48 10.22 9.31
CA GLU A 83 -25.66 10.42 8.45
C GLU A 83 -25.24 10.91 7.05
N SER A 84 -23.94 11.08 6.80
CA SER A 84 -23.47 11.51 5.48
C SER A 84 -23.70 10.44 4.41
N THR A 85 -23.93 10.86 3.21
CA THR A 85 -24.05 9.98 2.03
C THR A 85 -22.69 9.78 1.34
N ASP A 86 -21.59 10.28 1.93
CA ASP A 86 -20.27 10.19 1.34
C ASP A 86 -19.77 8.74 1.34
N PRO A 87 -19.69 8.06 0.19
CA PRO A 87 -19.24 6.68 0.10
C PRO A 87 -17.76 6.53 0.47
N HIS A 88 -16.97 7.61 0.39
CA HIS A 88 -15.54 7.62 0.63
C HIS A 88 -15.13 8.18 1.99
N LEU A 89 -16.09 8.38 2.91
CA LEU A 89 -15.81 8.92 4.25
C LEU A 89 -14.75 8.08 4.97
N MET A 90 -14.78 6.76 4.83
CA MET A 90 -13.80 5.85 5.44
C MET A 90 -12.36 6.18 4.99
N ILE A 91 -12.14 6.40 3.69
CA ILE A 91 -10.84 6.82 3.17
C ILE A 91 -10.44 8.17 3.77
N LYS A 92 -11.34 9.16 3.72
CA LYS A 92 -11.07 10.52 4.19
C LYS A 92 -10.66 10.53 5.66
N LEU A 93 -11.39 9.85 6.53
CA LEU A 93 -11.07 9.75 7.95
C LEU A 93 -9.73 9.05 8.18
N ASN A 94 -9.50 7.93 7.51
CA ASN A 94 -8.25 7.17 7.70
C ASN A 94 -7.01 7.88 7.11
N THR A 95 -7.16 8.69 6.08
CA THR A 95 -6.05 9.48 5.52
C THR A 95 -5.69 10.70 6.37
N GLN A 96 -6.65 11.25 7.12
CA GLN A 96 -6.40 12.36 8.05
C GLN A 96 -5.72 11.90 9.34
N MET A 97 -6.06 10.71 9.85
CA MET A 97 -5.58 10.23 11.15
C MET A 97 -4.33 9.34 11.04
N ARG A 98 -4.13 8.62 9.94
CA ARG A 98 -2.95 7.78 9.69
C ARG A 98 -2.79 7.57 8.19
N ASN A 99 -1.55 7.72 7.70
CA ASN A 99 -1.26 7.46 6.29
C ASN A 99 -1.57 6.01 5.91
N TRP A 100 -2.55 5.81 5.05
CA TRP A 100 -2.79 4.53 4.43
C TRP A 100 -1.60 4.13 3.56
N THR A 101 -1.25 2.86 3.64
CA THR A 101 -0.30 2.27 2.69
C THR A 101 -0.96 2.10 1.32
N LEU A 102 -0.18 1.95 0.26
CA LEU A 102 -0.73 1.65 -1.06
C LEU A 102 -1.56 0.34 -1.05
N LYS A 103 -1.16 -0.63 -0.23
CA LYS A 103 -1.92 -1.89 -0.06
C LYS A 103 -3.30 -1.65 0.56
N ASP A 104 -3.42 -0.71 1.51
CA ASP A 104 -4.72 -0.36 2.12
C ASP A 104 -5.66 0.28 1.08
N PHE A 105 -5.14 1.20 0.26
CA PHE A 105 -5.89 1.79 -0.85
C PHE A 105 -6.31 0.74 -1.89
N ALA A 106 -5.39 -0.16 -2.27
CA ALA A 106 -5.70 -1.20 -3.24
C ALA A 106 -6.83 -2.12 -2.75
N LYS A 107 -6.77 -2.55 -1.50
CA LYS A 107 -7.82 -3.37 -0.88
C LYS A 107 -9.15 -2.66 -0.81
N TYR A 108 -9.16 -1.36 -0.53
CA TYR A 108 -10.40 -0.59 -0.53
C TYR A 108 -11.02 -0.55 -1.93
N TRP A 109 -10.25 -0.12 -2.94
CA TRP A 109 -10.74 0.03 -4.30
C TRP A 109 -11.05 -1.31 -4.98
N SER A 110 -10.41 -2.41 -4.57
CA SER A 110 -10.74 -3.76 -5.07
C SER A 110 -12.11 -4.26 -4.62
N ASN A 111 -12.72 -3.66 -3.60
CA ASN A 111 -14.07 -3.97 -3.14
C ASN A 111 -15.15 -3.03 -3.72
N ILE A 112 -14.76 -2.05 -4.55
CA ILE A 112 -15.68 -1.16 -5.27
C ILE A 112 -15.88 -1.70 -6.69
N SER A 113 -17.12 -1.98 -7.09
CA SER A 113 -17.44 -2.69 -8.33
C SER A 113 -16.82 -2.09 -9.58
N GLU A 114 -16.79 -0.75 -9.68
CA GLU A 114 -16.28 -0.03 -10.84
C GLU A 114 -14.75 -0.08 -10.98
N THR A 115 -14.05 -0.34 -9.88
CA THR A 115 -12.57 -0.33 -9.83
C THR A 115 -11.96 -1.67 -9.47
N SER A 116 -12.78 -2.64 -9.08
CA SER A 116 -12.34 -3.92 -8.49
C SER A 116 -11.34 -4.68 -9.37
N GLU A 117 -11.61 -4.80 -10.67
CA GLU A 117 -10.76 -5.54 -11.60
C GLU A 117 -9.34 -4.96 -11.63
N VAL A 118 -9.21 -3.65 -11.80
CA VAL A 118 -7.91 -2.97 -11.92
C VAL A 118 -7.08 -3.10 -10.64
N TYR A 119 -7.72 -2.97 -9.47
CA TYR A 119 -7.00 -3.05 -8.20
C TYR A 119 -6.71 -4.49 -7.77
N ASN A 120 -7.51 -5.46 -8.20
CA ASN A 120 -7.19 -6.88 -8.05
C ASN A 120 -5.96 -7.26 -8.87
N GLU A 121 -5.86 -6.82 -10.13
CA GLU A 121 -4.64 -6.98 -10.94
C GLU A 121 -3.40 -6.39 -10.25
N TYR A 122 -3.53 -5.19 -9.67
CA TYR A 122 -2.42 -4.62 -8.90
C TYR A 122 -2.04 -5.49 -7.69
N LEU A 123 -3.01 -6.00 -6.95
CA LEU A 123 -2.77 -6.85 -5.78
C LEU A 123 -2.10 -8.17 -6.19
N GLU A 124 -2.49 -8.77 -7.31
CA GLU A 124 -1.86 -9.97 -7.85
C GLU A 124 -0.39 -9.72 -8.19
N TYR A 125 -0.07 -8.65 -8.93
CA TYR A 125 1.32 -8.28 -9.20
C TYR A 125 2.09 -7.99 -7.90
N LYS A 126 1.46 -7.36 -6.93
CA LYS A 126 2.07 -7.07 -5.64
C LYS A 126 2.35 -8.34 -4.83
N ASP A 127 1.46 -9.30 -4.82
CA ASP A 127 1.64 -10.57 -4.10
C ASP A 127 2.70 -11.44 -4.80
N CYS A 128 2.74 -11.48 -6.13
CA CYS A 128 3.76 -12.20 -6.89
C CYS A 128 5.16 -11.59 -6.75
N TYR A 129 5.28 -10.26 -6.87
CA TYR A 129 6.57 -9.60 -7.04
C TYR A 129 6.97 -8.68 -5.87
N GLY A 130 6.13 -8.45 -4.89
CA GLY A 130 6.41 -7.56 -3.76
C GLY A 130 7.60 -7.97 -2.88
N LYS A 131 8.02 -9.23 -2.96
CA LYS A 131 9.26 -9.72 -2.35
C LYS A 131 10.51 -9.17 -3.07
N TYR A 132 10.42 -8.93 -4.37
CA TYR A 132 11.54 -8.60 -5.24
C TYR A 132 11.62 -7.12 -5.58
N THR A 133 10.49 -6.41 -5.51
CA THR A 133 10.39 -5.00 -5.87
C THR A 133 9.50 -4.21 -4.89
N THR A 134 9.43 -2.90 -5.07
CA THR A 134 8.62 -1.99 -4.26
C THR A 134 7.35 -1.55 -5.00
N ASP A 135 6.34 -1.11 -4.25
CA ASP A 135 5.11 -0.53 -4.82
C ASP A 135 5.40 0.62 -5.78
N SER A 136 6.39 1.45 -5.43
CA SER A 136 6.81 2.59 -6.26
C SER A 136 7.31 2.15 -7.65
N ILE A 137 8.03 1.03 -7.71
CA ILE A 137 8.53 0.48 -8.98
C ILE A 137 7.39 -0.16 -9.78
N ILE A 138 6.51 -0.92 -9.12
CA ILE A 138 5.33 -1.49 -9.80
C ILE A 138 4.51 -0.36 -10.45
N LEU A 139 4.19 0.69 -9.70
CA LEU A 139 3.43 1.83 -10.22
C LEU A 139 4.21 2.64 -11.27
N MET A 140 5.54 2.70 -11.18
CA MET A 140 6.37 3.35 -12.19
C MET A 140 6.28 2.60 -13.54
N ILE A 141 6.32 1.26 -13.51
CA ILE A 141 6.14 0.42 -14.71
C ILE A 141 4.72 0.55 -15.24
N TRP A 142 3.74 0.49 -14.37
CA TRP A 142 2.32 0.63 -14.66
C TRP A 142 2.03 1.92 -15.43
N ASN A 143 2.50 3.05 -14.90
CA ASN A 143 2.28 4.37 -15.48
C ASN A 143 3.27 4.72 -16.62
N ASN A 144 4.16 3.81 -17.01
CA ASN A 144 5.23 4.04 -17.99
C ASN A 144 6.16 5.23 -17.66
N ASN A 145 6.34 5.51 -16.40
CA ASN A 145 7.23 6.59 -15.95
C ASN A 145 8.69 6.14 -16.06
N ARG A 146 9.60 7.08 -16.35
CA ARG A 146 11.02 6.78 -16.51
C ARG A 146 11.76 6.72 -15.18
N THR A 147 11.24 7.43 -14.20
CA THR A 147 11.79 7.46 -12.83
C THR A 147 10.64 7.68 -11.86
N SER A 148 10.74 7.13 -10.66
CA SER A 148 9.82 7.43 -9.56
C SER A 148 10.10 8.80 -8.94
N TYR A 149 11.31 9.33 -9.14
CA TYR A 149 11.78 10.66 -8.72
C TYR A 149 11.75 11.65 -9.88
N HIS A 150 10.60 12.19 -10.22
CA HIS A 150 10.57 13.33 -11.14
C HIS A 150 10.31 14.61 -10.32
N LYS A 151 11.31 15.52 -10.29
CA LYS A 151 11.16 16.91 -9.78
C LYS A 151 10.00 17.67 -10.45
N LYS A 152 9.52 17.20 -11.61
CA LYS A 152 8.34 17.71 -12.30
C LYS A 152 7.04 17.37 -11.57
N TRP A 153 7.02 16.29 -10.77
CA TRP A 153 5.88 15.87 -9.97
C TRP A 153 5.61 16.78 -8.77
N GLU A 154 6.66 17.39 -8.22
CA GLU A 154 6.52 18.33 -7.11
C GLU A 154 6.01 19.71 -7.58
N ARG A 155 6.35 20.12 -8.81
CA ARG A 155 5.93 21.42 -9.39
C ARG A 155 4.44 21.48 -9.76
N ASP A 156 3.85 20.38 -10.20
CA ASP A 156 2.47 20.36 -10.71
C ASP A 156 1.43 20.09 -9.60
N GLY A 157 1.78 20.19 -8.32
CA GLY A 157 0.88 19.95 -7.18
C GLY A 157 0.39 18.50 -7.07
N ASN A 158 0.72 17.66 -8.03
CA ASN A 158 0.45 16.23 -8.05
C ASN A 158 1.56 15.49 -7.29
N LYS A 159 1.41 15.37 -5.99
CA LYS A 159 2.30 14.54 -5.16
C LYS A 159 2.20 13.08 -5.60
N GLY A 160 2.87 12.78 -6.72
CA GLY A 160 3.21 11.45 -7.16
C GLY A 160 2.14 10.69 -7.95
N GLY A 161 2.54 9.76 -8.83
CA GLY A 161 1.70 8.77 -9.53
C GLY A 161 0.84 7.92 -8.61
N ASN A 162 1.03 8.07 -7.33
CA ASN A 162 0.20 7.55 -6.28
C ASN A 162 -1.14 8.29 -6.13
N LYS A 163 -1.33 9.51 -6.71
CA LYS A 163 -2.59 10.22 -6.56
C LYS A 163 -3.72 9.52 -7.32
N LYS A 164 -3.53 9.25 -8.62
CA LYS A 164 -4.52 8.45 -9.40
C LYS A 164 -4.84 7.13 -8.71
N PHE A 165 -3.82 6.46 -8.17
CA PHE A 165 -3.98 5.23 -7.42
C PHE A 165 -4.83 5.41 -6.16
N LYS A 166 -4.52 6.43 -5.36
CA LYS A 166 -5.23 6.70 -4.10
C LYS A 166 -6.67 7.18 -4.32
N ASP A 167 -6.90 7.87 -5.42
CA ASP A 167 -8.21 8.44 -5.77
C ASP A 167 -9.13 7.44 -6.51
N GLY A 168 -8.72 6.18 -6.69
CA GLY A 168 -9.52 5.18 -7.38
C GLY A 168 -9.47 5.27 -8.91
N ASN A 169 -8.57 6.07 -9.46
CA ASN A 169 -8.50 6.37 -10.89
C ASN A 169 -7.34 5.62 -11.60
N LEU A 170 -7.03 4.42 -11.15
CA LEU A 170 -6.05 3.57 -11.81
C LEU A 170 -6.69 2.93 -13.06
N GLU A 171 -5.94 2.90 -14.14
CA GLU A 171 -6.36 2.27 -15.39
C GLU A 171 -5.52 1.01 -15.65
N PHE A 172 -6.13 -0.01 -16.24
CA PHE A 172 -5.43 -1.21 -16.67
C PHE A 172 -5.80 -1.56 -18.12
N ASN A 173 -4.81 -1.99 -18.89
CA ASN A 173 -5.00 -2.43 -20.27
C ASN A 173 -3.86 -3.35 -20.71
N ASN A 174 -4.01 -4.01 -21.86
CA ASN A 174 -3.02 -4.93 -22.40
C ASN A 174 -1.61 -4.31 -22.57
N LYS A 175 -1.50 -3.00 -22.77
CA LYS A 175 -0.21 -2.31 -22.91
C LYS A 175 0.49 -2.19 -21.55
N ILE A 176 -0.28 -1.96 -20.49
CA ILE A 176 0.22 -1.97 -19.11
C ILE A 176 0.64 -3.38 -18.74
N LYS A 177 -0.22 -4.37 -18.96
CA LYS A 177 0.05 -5.79 -18.71
C LYS A 177 1.38 -6.22 -19.35
N ARG A 178 1.55 -6.01 -20.65
CA ARG A 178 2.80 -6.35 -21.36
C ARG A 178 4.04 -5.70 -20.74
N ARG A 179 3.93 -4.50 -20.19
CA ARG A 179 5.07 -3.85 -19.51
C ARG A 179 5.39 -4.52 -18.18
N LEU A 180 4.38 -4.82 -17.38
CA LEU A 180 4.56 -5.48 -16.10
C LEU A 180 5.16 -6.87 -16.28
N ASP A 181 4.58 -7.66 -17.19
CA ASP A 181 5.04 -9.01 -17.53
C ASP A 181 6.46 -9.03 -18.11
N LYS A 182 6.88 -7.93 -18.76
CA LYS A 182 8.25 -7.79 -19.27
C LYS A 182 9.27 -7.47 -18.19
N TYR A 183 8.94 -6.56 -17.26
CA TYR A 183 9.96 -6.00 -16.36
C TYR A 183 9.97 -6.63 -14.98
N LEU A 184 8.83 -7.07 -14.43
CA LEU A 184 8.78 -7.61 -13.08
C LEU A 184 9.53 -8.94 -12.91
N PRO A 185 9.48 -9.89 -13.87
CA PRO A 185 10.29 -11.11 -13.81
C PRO A 185 11.80 -10.84 -13.76
N ILE A 186 12.26 -9.75 -14.38
CA ILE A 186 13.67 -9.34 -14.35
C ILE A 186 14.12 -9.05 -12.90
N PHE A 187 13.28 -8.38 -12.10
CA PHE A 187 13.63 -8.10 -10.71
C PHE A 187 13.66 -9.37 -9.85
N GLU A 188 12.80 -10.32 -10.14
CA GLU A 188 12.85 -11.63 -9.49
C GLU A 188 14.15 -12.36 -9.83
N GLU A 189 14.53 -12.40 -11.11
CA GLU A 189 15.76 -13.04 -11.57
C GLU A 189 17.00 -12.38 -10.97
N VAL A 190 17.07 -11.04 -11.00
CA VAL A 190 18.15 -10.27 -10.38
C VAL A 190 18.21 -10.54 -8.86
N TYR A 191 17.07 -10.59 -8.20
CA TYR A 191 17.01 -10.90 -6.77
C TYR A 191 17.52 -12.32 -6.47
N ARG A 192 17.14 -13.31 -7.27
CA ARG A 192 17.60 -14.69 -7.14
C ARG A 192 19.10 -14.81 -7.42
N ALA A 193 19.59 -14.19 -8.50
CA ALA A 193 21.01 -14.14 -8.83
C ALA A 193 21.86 -13.49 -7.73
N ALA A 194 21.34 -12.44 -7.10
CA ALA A 194 21.98 -11.73 -6.01
C ALA A 194 22.05 -12.51 -4.67
N HIS A 195 21.34 -13.63 -4.54
CA HIS A 195 21.31 -14.44 -3.31
C HIS A 195 22.39 -15.52 -3.24
N ASN A 196 23.14 -15.72 -4.31
CA ASN A 196 24.15 -16.74 -4.41
C ASN A 196 25.47 -16.19 -5.00
N PRO A 197 26.31 -15.55 -4.29
CA PRO A 197 26.70 -15.28 -2.91
C PRO A 197 26.10 -14.00 -2.30
N PRO A 198 26.29 -13.71 -1.02
CA PRO A 198 25.43 -12.80 -0.26
C PRO A 198 25.61 -11.33 -0.62
N LEU A 199 24.93 -10.88 -1.64
CA LEU A 199 24.54 -9.48 -1.71
C LEU A 199 23.66 -9.15 -0.49
N GLN A 200 23.90 -8.03 0.17
CA GLN A 200 22.98 -7.56 1.20
C GLN A 200 21.57 -7.55 0.62
N LYS A 201 20.66 -8.34 1.23
CA LYS A 201 19.28 -8.58 0.74
C LYS A 201 18.49 -7.33 0.31
N GLY A 202 18.89 -6.14 0.78
CA GLY A 202 18.28 -4.87 0.43
C GLY A 202 18.87 -4.16 -0.79
N ALA A 203 20.07 -4.54 -1.25
CA ALA A 203 20.76 -3.77 -2.29
C ALA A 203 19.99 -3.74 -3.63
N VAL A 204 19.58 -4.90 -4.12
CA VAL A 204 18.85 -5.04 -5.40
C VAL A 204 17.38 -4.61 -5.32
N ARG A 205 16.82 -4.51 -4.10
CA ARG A 205 15.48 -3.98 -3.87
C ARG A 205 15.45 -2.46 -3.74
N ARG A 206 16.61 -1.81 -3.65
CA ARG A 206 16.65 -0.34 -3.61
C ARG A 206 16.02 0.21 -4.88
N GLN A 207 15.13 1.16 -4.69
CA GLN A 207 14.39 1.79 -5.79
C GLN A 207 15.34 2.36 -6.85
N VAL A 208 16.41 3.04 -6.42
CA VAL A 208 17.43 3.61 -7.33
C VAL A 208 18.09 2.52 -8.19
N PHE A 209 18.43 1.37 -7.60
CA PHE A 209 19.01 0.26 -8.36
C PHE A 209 18.05 -0.23 -9.44
N GLN A 210 16.79 -0.47 -9.09
CA GLN A 210 15.77 -0.98 -10.01
C GLN A 210 15.43 0.03 -11.12
N GLU A 211 15.40 1.33 -10.80
CA GLU A 211 15.24 2.40 -11.80
C GLU A 211 16.39 2.46 -12.80
N VAL A 212 17.63 2.37 -12.31
CA VAL A 212 18.82 2.39 -13.17
C VAL A 212 18.83 1.17 -14.08
N LEU A 213 18.57 -0.02 -13.54
CA LEU A 213 18.48 -1.26 -14.33
C LEU A 213 17.41 -1.15 -15.43
N MET A 214 16.21 -0.68 -15.10
CA MET A 214 15.15 -0.47 -16.09
C MET A 214 15.57 0.52 -17.19
N ASN A 215 16.25 1.60 -16.81
CA ASN A 215 16.72 2.60 -17.76
C ASN A 215 17.80 2.02 -18.68
N ALA A 216 18.72 1.20 -18.14
CA ALA A 216 19.73 0.50 -18.93
C ALA A 216 19.07 -0.42 -19.98
N ILE A 217 18.11 -1.24 -19.56
CA ILE A 217 17.36 -2.14 -20.45
C ILE A 217 16.56 -1.38 -21.53
N ARG A 218 16.02 -0.20 -21.19
CA ARG A 218 15.18 0.58 -22.12
C ARG A 218 15.96 1.39 -23.14
N LYS A 219 17.11 1.93 -22.74
CA LYS A 219 17.78 3.00 -23.51
C LYS A 219 19.07 2.57 -24.18
N SER A 220 19.76 1.60 -23.64
CA SER A 220 21.09 1.26 -24.10
C SER A 220 21.05 0.13 -25.11
N LYS A 221 21.51 0.41 -26.33
CA LYS A 221 21.78 -0.62 -27.34
C LYS A 221 22.97 -1.52 -26.96
N CYS A 222 23.80 -1.06 -26.03
CA CYS A 222 25.02 -1.75 -25.58
C CYS A 222 24.82 -2.54 -24.29
N PHE A 223 23.66 -2.40 -23.62
CA PHE A 223 23.39 -3.13 -22.38
C PHE A 223 23.06 -4.60 -22.68
N SER A 224 23.91 -5.50 -22.21
CA SER A 224 23.68 -6.95 -22.25
C SER A 224 23.19 -7.42 -20.88
N TYR A 225 21.93 -7.85 -20.83
CA TYR A 225 21.33 -8.36 -19.59
C TYR A 225 22.05 -9.60 -19.08
N ASP A 226 22.39 -10.54 -19.95
CA ASP A 226 23.10 -11.77 -19.59
C ASP A 226 24.49 -11.46 -19.00
N ARG A 227 25.22 -10.52 -19.61
CA ARG A 227 26.51 -10.05 -19.10
C ARG A 227 26.35 -9.39 -17.72
N PHE A 228 25.31 -8.59 -17.55
CA PHE A 228 24.99 -7.94 -16.27
C PHE A 228 24.73 -8.98 -15.19
N ILE A 229 23.88 -9.99 -15.40
CA ILE A 229 23.60 -11.06 -14.44
C ILE A 229 24.87 -11.83 -14.10
N LYS A 230 25.69 -12.16 -15.11
CA LYS A 230 26.99 -12.86 -14.91
C LYS A 230 27.92 -12.03 -14.02
N ASN A 231 28.01 -10.72 -14.25
CA ASN A 231 28.84 -9.83 -13.45
C ASN A 231 28.29 -9.63 -12.04
N LEU A 232 26.97 -9.54 -11.88
CA LEU A 232 26.30 -9.46 -10.59
C LEU A 232 26.64 -10.69 -9.71
N CYS A 233 26.62 -11.90 -10.30
CA CYS A 233 27.00 -13.13 -9.61
C CYS A 233 28.50 -13.21 -9.29
N LYS A 234 29.36 -12.70 -10.18
CA LYS A 234 30.81 -12.78 -10.03
C LYS A 234 31.38 -11.72 -9.07
N TYR A 235 30.79 -10.53 -9.06
CA TYR A 235 31.30 -9.38 -8.29
C TYR A 235 30.22 -8.71 -7.40
N PRO A 236 29.55 -9.46 -6.52
CA PRO A 236 28.42 -8.94 -5.76
C PRO A 236 28.81 -7.78 -4.82
N HIS A 237 30.05 -7.78 -4.30
CA HIS A 237 30.56 -6.73 -3.42
C HIS A 237 30.57 -5.35 -4.08
N LYS A 238 30.83 -5.27 -5.38
CA LYS A 238 30.81 -4.00 -6.12
C LYS A 238 29.43 -3.32 -6.09
N PHE A 239 28.35 -4.09 -6.07
CA PHE A 239 26.98 -3.58 -6.04
C PHE A 239 26.48 -3.24 -4.63
N ASN A 240 27.10 -3.77 -3.57
CA ASN A 240 26.73 -3.47 -2.18
C ASN A 240 27.10 -2.04 -1.79
N GLU A 241 28.19 -1.52 -2.32
CA GLU A 241 28.75 -0.20 -1.99
C GLU A 241 28.11 0.92 -2.80
N LEU A 242 27.52 0.61 -3.97
CA LEU A 242 26.94 1.60 -4.87
C LEU A 242 25.64 2.18 -4.28
N ARG A 243 25.71 3.41 -3.82
CA ARG A 243 24.56 4.12 -3.22
C ARG A 243 24.00 5.22 -4.11
N LEU A 244 24.86 5.82 -4.93
CA LEU A 244 24.48 6.92 -5.81
C LEU A 244 24.03 6.39 -7.17
N ARG A 245 23.14 7.12 -7.82
CA ARG A 245 22.60 6.77 -9.15
C ARG A 245 23.70 6.76 -10.22
N THR A 246 24.61 7.74 -10.16
CA THR A 246 25.75 7.86 -11.08
C THR A 246 26.68 6.65 -11.04
N ASP A 247 26.96 6.16 -9.83
CA ASP A 247 27.83 4.99 -9.66
C ASP A 247 27.19 3.73 -10.23
N LEU A 248 25.87 3.56 -9.99
CA LEU A 248 25.11 2.44 -10.54
C LEU A 248 25.01 2.49 -12.06
N GLU A 249 24.81 3.68 -12.65
CA GLU A 249 24.76 3.84 -14.11
C GLU A 249 26.10 3.45 -14.74
N GLN A 250 27.22 3.91 -14.19
CA GLN A 250 28.53 3.56 -14.67
C GLN A 250 28.79 2.05 -14.65
N HIS A 251 28.54 1.39 -13.51
CA HIS A 251 28.80 -0.06 -13.34
C HIS A 251 27.83 -0.99 -14.07
N MET A 252 26.71 -0.50 -14.54
CA MET A 252 25.81 -1.32 -15.37
C MET A 252 26.26 -1.47 -16.82
N TYR A 253 27.17 -0.60 -17.28
CA TYR A 253 27.69 -0.63 -18.67
C TYR A 253 29.09 -1.24 -18.77
N GLU A 254 29.83 -1.38 -17.67
CA GLU A 254 31.08 -2.12 -17.57
C GLU A 254 30.85 -3.66 -17.57
#